data_fa7c86af8e72530c57292abb39bd7754
#
_entry.id   fa7c86af8e72530c57292abb39bd7754
#
_cell.length_a   1.000
_cell.length_b   1.000
_cell.length_c   1.000
_cell.angle_alpha   90.00
_cell.angle_beta   90.00
_cell.angle_gamma   90.00
#
_symmetry.space_group_name_H-M   'P 1'
#
loop_
_entity.id
_entity.type
_entity.pdbx_description
1 polymer ?
#
loop_
_entity_poly.entity_id
_entity_poly.type
_entity_poly.pdbx_seq_one_letter_code
_entity_poly.pdbx_strand_id
1 'polypeptide(L)'
;MFCIQCEQTIQTPAVKGCSFAQGMCGKTSEVSDLQDVLVYTLQGVSFWASKALEFNIINDEINQWAPKAFFSTLTNVNFDPERILELTSQAATYKALLKEQVMSAATLSNTNLTDIPAVANFELPNSAEAILAFAPQVAVNRGKDQVHEDVIGLRLLCLYGLKGAAAYMEHARVLEQTNNDIYAEYHEIMAWLGTDPEDLGELLDCSMRIGLMNYKVMEMLDQGETTTFGHPEPTTVNVKPVKGKCILVSGHDLHDLEKILQQTEGKGINVYTNGEMLPAHGYPELKKYPHLIGNYGSAWQNQQKEFANFPGAIVMTSNCLLNPNVGQYADRLFTRSIVGWPGVAHIEGDDFSQVIECALAQDGFQHDEIEHHITVGFGRNALMNAAPAVIDQVKQGNIKHFFLVGGCDGDKAERSYYTDFTAEAPEDTLILTLACGKFRFNKNTFGDINGIPRLLDVGQCNDAYSAIQLALALAKEFDCDINELPLTLVLSWFEQKAIVILLTLFALGVKGIYTGPTAPAFLTPNLIAIIQEKFDMRSIGNVQDDLKTILAA
;
A
#
# COMPACT_ATOMS: atom_id res chain seq x y z
N MET A 1 -22.17 11.00 1.26
CA MET A 1 -20.81 10.44 1.10
C MET A 1 -20.13 11.04 -0.10
N PHE A 2 -18.86 11.32 -0.01
CA PHE A 2 -17.98 11.59 -1.15
C PHE A 2 -16.68 10.81 -0.95
N CYS A 3 -16.31 9.93 -1.89
CA CYS A 3 -15.05 9.21 -1.86
C CYS A 3 -14.51 9.05 -3.29
N ILE A 4 -13.22 9.38 -3.49
CA ILE A 4 -12.59 9.44 -4.80
C ILE A 4 -11.18 8.82 -4.79
N GLN A 5 -10.86 8.04 -3.74
CA GLN A 5 -9.48 7.69 -3.43
C GLN A 5 -8.93 6.44 -4.13
N CYS A 6 -9.74 5.65 -4.85
CA CYS A 6 -9.30 4.39 -5.47
C CYS A 6 -9.83 4.20 -6.88
N GLU A 7 -9.31 3.20 -7.59
CA GLU A 7 -9.71 2.89 -8.96
C GLU A 7 -11.18 2.45 -9.09
N GLN A 8 -11.80 1.92 -8.03
CA GLN A 8 -13.23 1.55 -8.03
C GLN A 8 -14.15 2.77 -8.00
N THR A 9 -13.61 3.97 -7.87
CA THR A 9 -14.39 5.21 -7.88
C THR A 9 -15.33 5.28 -9.07
N ILE A 10 -16.61 5.56 -8.79
CA ILE A 10 -17.61 5.72 -9.85
C ILE A 10 -17.36 7.04 -10.55
N GLN A 11 -17.16 6.98 -11.87
CA GLN A 11 -16.99 8.15 -12.71
C GLN A 11 -17.96 8.08 -13.88
N THR A 12 -18.93 8.96 -13.89
CA THR A 12 -19.85 9.18 -15.03
C THR A 12 -19.90 10.67 -15.36
N PRO A 13 -20.42 11.07 -16.52
CA PRO A 13 -20.59 12.50 -16.82
C PRO A 13 -21.42 13.27 -15.79
N ALA A 14 -22.32 12.58 -15.07
CA ALA A 14 -23.22 13.18 -14.07
C ALA A 14 -22.72 13.00 -12.63
N VAL A 15 -21.83 12.04 -12.36
CA VAL A 15 -21.39 11.67 -11.01
C VAL A 15 -19.89 11.47 -10.98
N LYS A 16 -19.18 12.34 -10.27
CA LYS A 16 -17.76 12.19 -9.94
C LYS A 16 -17.63 11.69 -8.51
N GLY A 17 -17.00 10.55 -8.32
CA GLY A 17 -16.78 9.94 -7.00
C GLY A 17 -17.90 9.00 -6.55
N CYS A 18 -17.61 8.22 -5.52
CA CYS A 18 -18.62 7.42 -4.84
C CYS A 18 -19.45 8.35 -3.95
N SER A 19 -20.61 8.77 -4.43
CA SER A 19 -21.49 9.73 -3.75
C SER A 19 -22.85 9.15 -3.38
N PHE A 20 -22.99 7.82 -3.41
CA PHE A 20 -24.20 7.09 -3.01
C PHE A 20 -24.17 6.74 -1.51
N ALA A 21 -25.20 6.06 -1.02
CA ALA A 21 -25.24 5.58 0.36
C ALA A 21 -24.10 4.61 0.69
N GLN A 22 -23.61 3.89 -0.32
CA GLN A 22 -22.49 2.94 -0.20
C GLN A 22 -21.56 3.08 -1.40
N GLY A 23 -20.23 2.97 -1.15
CA GLY A 23 -19.21 2.91 -2.18
C GLY A 23 -19.13 1.53 -2.83
N MET A 24 -18.40 1.42 -3.94
CA MET A 24 -18.17 0.14 -4.64
C MET A 24 -17.46 -0.90 -3.76
N CYS A 25 -16.59 -0.44 -2.85
CA CYS A 25 -15.90 -1.31 -1.87
C CYS A 25 -16.78 -1.79 -0.71
N GLY A 26 -18.00 -1.29 -0.59
CA GLY A 26 -18.88 -1.56 0.55
C GLY A 26 -18.83 -0.52 1.68
N LYS A 27 -17.97 0.52 1.57
CA LYS A 27 -17.90 1.61 2.56
C LYS A 27 -19.22 2.38 2.61
N THR A 28 -19.79 2.53 3.81
CA THR A 28 -20.99 3.33 4.02
C THR A 28 -20.69 4.82 3.99
N SER A 29 -21.72 5.66 3.82
CA SER A 29 -21.56 7.12 3.94
C SER A 29 -21.08 7.52 5.33
N GLU A 30 -21.59 6.89 6.36
CA GLU A 30 -21.19 7.11 7.76
C GLU A 30 -19.70 6.90 7.95
N VAL A 31 -19.16 5.74 7.55
CA VAL A 31 -17.72 5.44 7.66
C VAL A 31 -16.87 6.42 6.85
N SER A 32 -17.32 6.80 5.64
CA SER A 32 -16.60 7.78 4.82
C SER A 32 -16.53 9.14 5.50
N ASP A 33 -17.63 9.61 6.04
CA ASP A 33 -17.75 10.92 6.68
C ASP A 33 -16.94 10.94 8.01
N LEU A 34 -16.98 9.86 8.79
CA LEU A 34 -16.15 9.71 10.00
C LEU A 34 -14.65 9.68 9.67
N GLN A 35 -14.24 9.03 8.57
CA GLN A 35 -12.85 9.03 8.12
C GLN A 35 -12.38 10.43 7.74
N ASP A 36 -13.22 11.26 7.13
CA ASP A 36 -12.89 12.66 6.82
C ASP A 36 -12.67 13.48 8.11
N VAL A 37 -13.50 13.28 9.13
CA VAL A 37 -13.33 13.92 10.45
C VAL A 37 -12.03 13.46 11.12
N LEU A 38 -11.71 12.16 11.06
CA LEU A 38 -10.45 11.64 11.57
C LEU A 38 -9.26 12.30 10.86
N VAL A 39 -9.27 12.39 9.54
CA VAL A 39 -8.23 13.05 8.76
C VAL A 39 -8.06 14.50 9.19
N TYR A 40 -9.14 15.25 9.31
CA TYR A 40 -9.09 16.65 9.75
C TYR A 40 -8.55 16.78 11.19
N THR A 41 -8.92 15.85 12.08
CA THR A 41 -8.42 15.85 13.46
C THR A 41 -6.92 15.56 13.50
N LEU A 42 -6.43 14.61 12.66
CA LEU A 42 -5.01 14.29 12.53
C LEU A 42 -4.19 15.45 11.94
N GLN A 43 -4.77 16.25 11.03
CA GLN A 43 -4.14 17.50 10.57
C GLN A 43 -3.92 18.48 11.74
N GLY A 44 -4.89 18.57 12.65
CA GLY A 44 -4.77 19.37 13.87
C GLY A 44 -3.73 18.82 14.87
N VAL A 45 -3.66 17.49 15.05
CA VAL A 45 -2.59 16.82 15.82
C VAL A 45 -1.24 17.18 15.24
N SER A 46 -1.10 17.05 13.93
CA SER A 46 0.17 17.29 13.23
C SER A 46 0.62 18.74 13.30
N PHE A 47 -0.32 19.72 13.28
CA PHE A 47 0.01 21.12 13.51
C PHE A 47 0.66 21.29 14.90
N TRP A 48 0.04 20.76 15.95
CA TRP A 48 0.59 20.89 17.29
C TRP A 48 1.86 20.07 17.50
N ALA A 49 2.01 18.91 16.84
CA ALA A 49 3.26 18.14 16.85
C ALA A 49 4.39 18.90 16.19
N SER A 50 4.16 19.55 15.05
CA SER A 50 5.17 20.40 14.39
C SER A 50 5.53 21.60 15.25
N LYS A 51 4.56 22.23 15.91
CA LYS A 51 4.83 23.32 16.86
C LYS A 51 5.59 22.85 18.10
N ALA A 52 5.33 21.63 18.59
CA ALA A 52 6.04 21.06 19.71
C ALA A 52 7.55 20.90 19.42
N LEU A 53 7.91 20.52 18.19
CA LEU A 53 9.31 20.43 17.76
C LEU A 53 10.06 21.78 17.84
N GLU A 54 9.39 22.90 17.56
CA GLU A 54 9.99 24.25 17.71
C GLU A 54 10.42 24.53 19.17
N PHE A 55 9.83 23.84 20.14
CA PHE A 55 10.16 23.90 21.56
C PHE A 55 10.97 22.69 22.05
N ASN A 56 11.50 21.86 21.16
CA ASN A 56 12.20 20.61 21.45
C ASN A 56 11.34 19.59 22.27
N ILE A 57 10.03 19.61 22.07
CA ILE A 57 9.10 18.64 22.64
C ILE A 57 8.85 17.54 21.59
N ILE A 58 9.26 16.32 21.91
CA ILE A 58 9.05 15.13 21.09
C ILE A 58 8.14 14.18 21.87
N ASN A 59 7.10 13.67 21.22
CA ASN A 59 6.21 12.67 21.76
C ASN A 59 6.20 11.44 20.84
N ASP A 60 7.02 10.45 21.15
CA ASP A 60 7.21 9.26 20.31
C ASP A 60 5.92 8.44 20.19
N GLU A 61 5.08 8.41 21.24
CA GLU A 61 3.78 7.73 21.18
C GLU A 61 2.88 8.34 20.10
N ILE A 62 2.74 9.67 20.10
CA ILE A 62 1.92 10.38 19.12
C ILE A 62 2.52 10.27 17.71
N ASN A 63 3.84 10.42 17.61
CA ASN A 63 4.56 10.33 16.34
C ASN A 63 4.35 8.96 15.66
N GLN A 64 4.37 7.87 16.41
CA GLN A 64 4.14 6.52 15.92
C GLN A 64 2.66 6.22 15.69
N TRP A 65 1.77 6.76 16.53
CA TRP A 65 0.35 6.50 16.46
C TRP A 65 -0.36 7.25 15.31
N ALA A 66 0.05 8.48 14.99
CA ALA A 66 -0.66 9.30 14.01
C ALA A 66 -0.64 8.70 12.59
N PRO A 67 0.49 8.19 12.04
CA PRO A 67 0.49 7.49 10.76
C PRO A 67 -0.37 6.21 10.79
N LYS A 68 -0.36 5.44 11.89
CA LYS A 68 -1.22 4.27 12.07
C LYS A 68 -2.71 4.63 11.97
N ALA A 69 -3.13 5.68 12.70
CA ALA A 69 -4.51 6.16 12.65
C ALA A 69 -4.90 6.65 11.24
N PHE A 70 -3.99 7.35 10.56
CA PHE A 70 -4.20 7.78 9.18
C PHE A 70 -4.32 6.61 8.20
N PHE A 71 -3.52 5.56 8.37
CA PHE A 71 -3.59 4.32 7.59
C PHE A 71 -4.98 3.65 7.68
N SER A 72 -5.67 3.74 8.82
CA SER A 72 -7.02 3.16 8.96
C SER A 72 -8.03 3.72 7.94
N THR A 73 -7.79 4.91 7.41
CA THR A 73 -8.64 5.59 6.44
C THR A 73 -8.33 5.24 4.98
N LEU A 74 -7.29 4.44 4.73
CA LEU A 74 -6.88 3.98 3.40
C LEU A 74 -7.98 3.08 2.79
N THR A 75 -7.95 2.93 1.47
CA THR A 75 -8.92 2.10 0.74
C THR A 75 -8.94 0.66 1.23
N ASN A 76 -10.12 0.13 1.50
CA ASN A 76 -10.37 -1.26 1.88
C ASN A 76 -9.60 -1.71 3.15
N VAL A 77 -9.54 -0.86 4.17
CA VAL A 77 -8.90 -1.15 5.46
C VAL A 77 -9.94 -1.25 6.56
N ASN A 78 -10.52 -0.13 7.00
CA ASN A 78 -11.44 -0.10 8.12
C ASN A 78 -12.84 0.36 7.68
N PHE A 79 -13.82 -0.51 7.91
CA PHE A 79 -15.22 -0.31 7.61
C PHE A 79 -16.08 -0.19 8.88
N ASP A 80 -15.44 -0.20 10.05
CA ASP A 80 -16.12 -0.18 11.35
C ASP A 80 -16.24 1.26 11.86
N PRO A 81 -17.46 1.83 11.93
CA PRO A 81 -17.68 3.19 12.38
C PRO A 81 -17.28 3.39 13.85
N GLU A 82 -17.48 2.39 14.72
CA GLU A 82 -17.14 2.50 16.14
C GLU A 82 -15.62 2.66 16.31
N ARG A 83 -14.83 1.86 15.61
CA ARG A 83 -13.37 1.96 15.65
C ARG A 83 -12.84 3.27 15.04
N ILE A 84 -13.49 3.81 14.01
CA ILE A 84 -13.11 5.13 13.47
C ILE A 84 -13.44 6.24 14.47
N LEU A 85 -14.56 6.14 15.20
CA LEU A 85 -14.90 7.07 16.27
C LEU A 85 -13.90 7.02 17.44
N GLU A 86 -13.47 5.82 17.84
CA GLU A 86 -12.42 5.64 18.85
C GLU A 86 -11.11 6.31 18.44
N LEU A 87 -10.64 6.07 17.21
CA LEU A 87 -9.45 6.71 16.68
C LEU A 87 -9.59 8.23 16.61
N THR A 88 -10.77 8.74 16.25
CA THR A 88 -11.05 10.18 16.18
C THR A 88 -11.02 10.82 17.58
N SER A 89 -11.59 10.14 18.58
CA SER A 89 -11.57 10.59 19.97
C SER A 89 -10.15 10.60 20.54
N GLN A 90 -9.36 9.58 20.24
CA GLN A 90 -7.95 9.52 20.62
C GLN A 90 -7.14 10.64 19.95
N ALA A 91 -7.37 10.91 18.66
CA ALA A 91 -6.75 12.03 17.95
C ALA A 91 -7.08 13.39 18.61
N ALA A 92 -8.32 13.59 19.00
CA ALA A 92 -8.73 14.81 19.72
C ALA A 92 -8.02 14.95 21.08
N THR A 93 -7.85 13.84 21.80
CA THR A 93 -7.10 13.79 23.08
C THR A 93 -5.64 14.16 22.86
N TYR A 94 -4.96 13.59 21.87
CA TYR A 94 -3.57 13.89 21.55
C TYR A 94 -3.39 15.34 21.06
N LYS A 95 -4.36 15.84 20.26
CA LYS A 95 -4.37 17.26 19.86
C LYS A 95 -4.42 18.19 21.06
N ALA A 96 -5.29 17.92 22.03
CA ALA A 96 -5.41 18.73 23.25
C ALA A 96 -4.14 18.67 24.10
N LEU A 97 -3.54 17.48 24.28
CA LEU A 97 -2.30 17.28 25.02
C LEU A 97 -1.15 18.09 24.42
N LEU A 98 -0.91 17.96 23.11
CA LEU A 98 0.15 18.69 22.42
C LEU A 98 -0.07 20.20 22.48
N LYS A 99 -1.32 20.66 22.30
CA LYS A 99 -1.69 22.08 22.43
C LYS A 99 -1.31 22.61 23.82
N GLU A 100 -1.67 21.91 24.89
CA GLU A 100 -1.34 22.30 26.25
C GLU A 100 0.18 22.40 26.48
N GLN A 101 0.93 21.41 26.02
CA GLN A 101 2.38 21.38 26.12
C GLN A 101 3.03 22.57 25.39
N VAL A 102 2.61 22.83 24.14
CA VAL A 102 3.13 23.92 23.33
C VAL A 102 2.77 25.28 23.92
N MET A 103 1.51 25.47 24.37
CA MET A 103 1.07 26.74 24.98
C MET A 103 1.82 27.04 26.28
N SER A 104 2.10 26.00 27.09
CA SER A 104 2.89 26.13 28.30
C SER A 104 4.36 26.51 27.98
N ALA A 105 4.99 25.85 27.01
CA ALA A 105 6.35 26.16 26.57
C ALA A 105 6.47 27.58 25.98
N ALA A 106 5.51 27.98 25.15
CA ALA A 106 5.43 29.31 24.57
C ALA A 106 5.33 30.40 25.66
N THR A 107 4.52 30.15 26.71
CA THR A 107 4.40 31.06 27.85
C THR A 107 5.71 31.18 28.61
N LEU A 108 6.39 30.07 28.87
CA LEU A 108 7.68 30.05 29.58
C LEU A 108 8.80 30.75 28.80
N SER A 109 8.79 30.62 27.48
CA SER A 109 9.77 31.27 26.58
C SER A 109 9.39 32.67 26.14
N ASN A 110 8.24 33.19 26.61
CA ASN A 110 7.65 34.46 26.17
C ASN A 110 7.49 34.57 24.63
N THR A 111 7.17 33.44 23.99
CA THR A 111 6.92 33.36 22.55
C THR A 111 5.43 33.53 22.27
N ASN A 112 5.10 34.43 21.35
CA ASN A 112 3.71 34.62 20.91
C ASN A 112 3.42 33.71 19.71
N LEU A 113 2.48 32.78 19.87
CA LEU A 113 2.02 31.93 18.79
C LEU A 113 0.98 32.68 17.95
N THR A 114 1.30 32.95 16.70
CA THR A 114 0.42 33.58 15.70
C THR A 114 -0.03 32.56 14.66
N ASP A 115 -1.04 32.90 13.88
CA ASP A 115 -1.48 32.16 12.68
C ASP A 115 -1.88 30.70 12.93
N ILE A 116 -2.56 30.45 14.05
CA ILE A 116 -3.08 29.11 14.39
C ILE A 116 -4.29 28.83 13.48
N PRO A 117 -4.21 27.84 12.58
CA PRO A 117 -5.29 27.54 11.64
C PRO A 117 -6.51 26.91 12.30
N ALA A 118 -7.65 26.96 11.60
CA ALA A 118 -8.92 26.42 12.10
C ALA A 118 -8.80 24.94 12.51
N VAL A 119 -8.06 24.14 11.74
CA VAL A 119 -7.81 22.72 11.99
C VAL A 119 -7.13 22.44 13.34
N ALA A 120 -6.32 23.37 13.84
CA ALA A 120 -5.63 23.26 15.13
C ALA A 120 -6.51 23.72 16.31
N ASN A 121 -7.52 24.56 16.04
CA ASN A 121 -8.34 25.20 17.06
C ASN A 121 -9.74 24.58 17.25
N PHE A 122 -10.23 23.78 16.29
CA PHE A 122 -11.57 23.20 16.43
C PHE A 122 -11.66 22.22 17.62
N GLU A 123 -12.82 22.08 18.18
CA GLU A 123 -13.13 21.09 19.20
C GLU A 123 -14.03 20.00 18.59
N LEU A 124 -13.65 18.73 18.84
CA LEU A 124 -14.43 17.60 18.35
C LEU A 124 -15.80 17.60 19.03
N PRO A 125 -16.93 17.52 18.28
CA PRO A 125 -18.26 17.39 18.89
C PRO A 125 -18.38 16.15 19.80
N ASN A 126 -19.24 16.23 20.80
CA ASN A 126 -19.31 15.27 21.92
C ASN A 126 -20.17 14.01 21.65
N SER A 127 -20.83 13.89 20.49
CA SER A 127 -21.61 12.69 20.15
C SER A 127 -21.38 12.27 18.70
N ALA A 128 -21.61 10.99 18.39
CA ALA A 128 -21.46 10.45 17.05
C ALA A 128 -22.33 11.21 16.03
N GLU A 129 -23.58 11.54 16.39
CA GLU A 129 -24.49 12.31 15.53
C GLU A 129 -23.97 13.72 15.27
N ALA A 130 -23.40 14.38 16.28
CA ALA A 130 -22.83 15.71 16.14
C ALA A 130 -21.53 15.69 15.31
N ILE A 131 -20.70 14.64 15.43
CA ILE A 131 -19.52 14.42 14.61
C ILE A 131 -19.91 14.23 13.14
N LEU A 132 -20.92 13.39 12.87
CA LEU A 132 -21.44 13.19 11.51
C LEU A 132 -22.07 14.47 10.92
N ALA A 133 -22.75 15.27 11.72
CA ALA A 133 -23.29 16.56 11.30
C ALA A 133 -22.17 17.59 10.98
N PHE A 134 -21.00 17.45 11.60
CA PHE A 134 -19.82 18.28 11.35
C PHE A 134 -19.03 17.84 10.10
N ALA A 135 -19.05 16.56 9.73
CA ALA A 135 -18.25 15.98 8.67
C ALA A 135 -18.29 16.74 7.32
N PRO A 136 -19.45 17.25 6.83
CA PRO A 136 -19.49 18.01 5.58
C PRO A 136 -18.63 19.29 5.57
N GLN A 137 -18.35 19.87 6.73
CA GLN A 137 -17.55 21.09 6.88
C GLN A 137 -16.04 20.80 6.75
N VAL A 138 -15.64 19.58 7.04
CA VAL A 138 -14.23 19.15 7.12
C VAL A 138 -13.88 18.04 6.13
N ALA A 139 -14.76 17.77 5.18
CA ALA A 139 -14.54 16.78 4.13
C ALA A 139 -13.22 16.98 3.41
N VAL A 140 -12.60 15.92 2.94
CA VAL A 140 -11.28 15.97 2.24
C VAL A 140 -11.30 16.84 0.98
N ASN A 141 -12.47 17.09 0.40
CA ASN A 141 -12.67 17.98 -0.74
C ASN A 141 -13.28 19.34 -0.35
N ARG A 142 -13.13 19.76 0.93
CA ARG A 142 -13.61 21.09 1.36
C ARG A 142 -13.02 22.20 0.52
N GLY A 143 -13.79 23.26 0.32
CA GLY A 143 -13.39 24.37 -0.57
C GLY A 143 -13.60 24.13 -2.06
N LYS A 144 -14.12 22.98 -2.49
CA LYS A 144 -14.31 22.60 -3.91
C LYS A 144 -15.16 23.58 -4.73
N ASP A 145 -16.03 24.35 -4.08
CA ASP A 145 -16.89 25.36 -4.73
C ASP A 145 -16.24 26.76 -4.70
N GLN A 146 -15.04 26.90 -4.13
CA GLN A 146 -14.35 28.16 -3.89
C GLN A 146 -13.03 28.26 -4.67
N VAL A 147 -12.34 27.12 -4.92
CA VAL A 147 -11.07 27.06 -5.62
C VAL A 147 -11.19 26.23 -6.90
N HIS A 148 -10.21 26.37 -7.79
CA HIS A 148 -10.16 25.58 -9.03
C HIS A 148 -10.05 24.08 -8.73
N GLU A 149 -10.65 23.24 -9.60
CA GLU A 149 -10.66 21.77 -9.41
C GLU A 149 -9.24 21.16 -9.39
N ASP A 150 -8.26 21.76 -10.06
CA ASP A 150 -6.86 21.33 -10.03
C ASP A 150 -6.24 21.49 -8.63
N VAL A 151 -6.61 22.54 -7.89
CA VAL A 151 -6.16 22.73 -6.50
C VAL A 151 -6.66 21.58 -5.62
N ILE A 152 -7.95 21.25 -5.71
CA ILE A 152 -8.53 20.12 -4.99
C ILE A 152 -7.85 18.81 -5.42
N GLY A 153 -7.62 18.61 -6.72
CA GLY A 153 -6.95 17.43 -7.26
C GLY A 153 -5.54 17.25 -6.70
N LEU A 154 -4.74 18.31 -6.63
CA LEU A 154 -3.38 18.26 -6.06
C LEU A 154 -3.38 18.12 -4.54
N ARG A 155 -4.29 18.77 -3.81
CA ARG A 155 -4.47 18.51 -2.36
C ARG A 155 -4.75 17.03 -2.09
N LEU A 156 -5.63 16.42 -2.89
CA LEU A 156 -5.95 14.99 -2.77
C LEU A 156 -4.77 14.11 -3.20
N LEU A 157 -4.00 14.48 -4.21
CA LEU A 157 -2.78 13.78 -4.60
C LEU A 157 -1.78 13.74 -3.45
N CYS A 158 -1.51 14.88 -2.81
CA CYS A 158 -0.64 14.97 -1.63
C CYS A 158 -1.20 14.15 -0.46
N LEU A 159 -2.48 14.32 -0.13
CA LEU A 159 -3.12 13.61 0.98
C LEU A 159 -3.08 12.10 0.78
N TYR A 160 -3.38 11.62 -0.42
CA TYR A 160 -3.41 10.19 -0.73
C TYR A 160 -2.00 9.61 -0.87
N GLY A 161 -1.04 10.37 -1.40
CA GLY A 161 0.37 10.00 -1.36
C GLY A 161 0.87 9.83 0.08
N LEU A 162 0.60 10.82 0.93
CA LEU A 162 0.97 10.77 2.35
C LEU A 162 0.28 9.62 3.10
N LYS A 163 -0.97 9.28 2.74
CA LYS A 163 -1.69 8.12 3.29
C LYS A 163 -1.02 6.81 2.93
N GLY A 164 -0.52 6.66 1.71
CA GLY A 164 0.27 5.52 1.27
C GLY A 164 1.58 5.39 2.04
N ALA A 165 2.32 6.50 2.23
CA ALA A 165 3.54 6.53 3.03
C ALA A 165 3.27 6.13 4.50
N ALA A 166 2.18 6.62 5.09
CA ALA A 166 1.77 6.29 6.45
C ALA A 166 1.52 4.79 6.65
N ALA A 167 1.00 4.10 5.62
CA ALA A 167 0.85 2.65 5.66
C ALA A 167 2.22 1.94 5.78
N TYR A 168 3.20 2.35 4.99
CA TYR A 168 4.56 1.79 5.08
C TYR A 168 5.28 2.18 6.37
N MET A 169 5.04 3.39 6.90
CA MET A 169 5.53 3.80 8.22
C MET A 169 5.02 2.87 9.33
N GLU A 170 3.74 2.49 9.29
CA GLU A 170 3.17 1.55 10.27
C GLU A 170 3.75 0.14 10.12
N HIS A 171 3.93 -0.36 8.89
CA HIS A 171 4.57 -1.66 8.68
C HIS A 171 6.02 -1.66 9.19
N ALA A 172 6.78 -0.60 8.96
CA ALA A 172 8.14 -0.45 9.49
C ALA A 172 8.15 -0.37 11.04
N ARG A 173 7.20 0.38 11.63
CA ARG A 173 7.06 0.50 13.10
C ARG A 173 6.78 -0.85 13.76
N VAL A 174 5.95 -1.70 13.16
CA VAL A 174 5.66 -3.06 13.68
C VAL A 174 6.95 -3.89 13.74
N LEU A 175 7.91 -3.63 12.86
CA LEU A 175 9.25 -4.23 12.86
C LEU A 175 10.28 -3.40 13.65
N GLU A 176 9.82 -2.58 14.59
CA GLU A 176 10.65 -1.75 15.49
C GLU A 176 11.53 -0.72 14.74
N GLN A 177 11.19 -0.41 13.48
CA GLN A 177 11.88 0.62 12.71
C GLN A 177 11.15 1.96 12.84
N THR A 178 11.83 2.94 13.40
CA THR A 178 11.30 4.29 13.60
C THR A 178 12.35 5.35 13.24
N ASN A 179 11.89 6.52 12.80
CA ASN A 179 12.76 7.64 12.46
C ASN A 179 12.06 8.96 12.74
N ASN A 180 12.60 9.73 13.69
CA ASN A 180 12.01 11.00 14.12
C ASN A 180 12.02 12.07 13.03
N ASP A 181 12.99 12.08 12.11
CA ASP A 181 13.02 13.03 11.00
C ASP A 181 11.89 12.75 10.01
N ILE A 182 11.58 11.47 9.76
CA ILE A 182 10.45 11.05 8.91
C ILE A 182 9.13 11.44 9.59
N TYR A 183 8.97 11.21 10.89
CA TYR A 183 7.76 11.63 11.62
C TYR A 183 7.58 13.14 11.64
N ALA A 184 8.68 13.89 11.82
CA ALA A 184 8.65 15.35 11.76
C ALA A 184 8.19 15.83 10.38
N GLU A 185 8.74 15.26 9.31
CA GLU A 185 8.36 15.58 7.93
C GLU A 185 6.89 15.22 7.63
N TYR A 186 6.42 14.07 8.10
CA TYR A 186 5.00 13.67 8.03
C TYR A 186 4.10 14.70 8.72
N HIS A 187 4.41 15.11 9.93
CA HIS A 187 3.61 16.09 10.67
C HIS A 187 3.61 17.46 10.01
N GLU A 188 4.76 17.91 9.49
CA GLU A 188 4.86 19.17 8.78
C GLU A 188 3.98 19.19 7.52
N ILE A 189 4.04 18.15 6.68
CA ILE A 189 3.23 18.02 5.47
C ILE A 189 1.74 17.95 5.83
N MET A 190 1.38 17.13 6.82
CA MET A 190 -0.01 16.94 7.23
C MET A 190 -0.61 18.22 7.82
N ALA A 191 0.18 18.97 8.61
CA ALA A 191 -0.19 20.27 9.16
C ALA A 191 -0.41 21.31 8.04
N TRP A 192 0.52 21.37 7.08
CA TRP A 192 0.42 22.28 5.95
C TRP A 192 -0.80 22.00 5.07
N LEU A 193 -1.10 20.72 4.77
CA LEU A 193 -2.33 20.35 4.07
C LEU A 193 -3.59 20.75 4.83
N GLY A 194 -3.53 20.78 6.17
CA GLY A 194 -4.62 21.29 7.02
C GLY A 194 -4.92 22.78 6.90
N THR A 195 -4.03 23.56 6.29
CA THR A 195 -4.25 24.98 6.00
C THR A 195 -4.96 25.24 4.67
N ASP A 196 -5.30 24.19 3.93
CA ASP A 196 -5.95 24.25 2.62
C ASP A 196 -5.16 25.06 1.58
N PRO A 197 -3.87 24.73 1.30
CA PRO A 197 -3.01 25.46 0.38
C PRO A 197 -3.61 25.52 -1.03
N GLU A 198 -3.40 26.66 -1.75
CA GLU A 198 -4.02 26.90 -3.05
C GLU A 198 -3.00 27.04 -4.20
N ASP A 199 -1.72 27.21 -3.90
CA ASP A 199 -0.70 27.33 -4.93
C ASP A 199 -0.40 25.96 -5.58
N LEU A 200 -0.59 25.89 -6.89
CA LEU A 200 -0.39 24.66 -7.66
C LEU A 200 1.08 24.21 -7.69
N GLY A 201 2.00 25.17 -7.68
CA GLY A 201 3.45 24.90 -7.67
C GLY A 201 3.87 24.28 -6.34
N GLU A 202 3.48 24.90 -5.21
CA GLU A 202 3.76 24.39 -3.87
C GLU A 202 3.12 23.01 -3.63
N LEU A 203 1.91 22.79 -4.13
CA LEU A 203 1.24 21.49 -4.05
C LEU A 203 1.97 20.42 -4.86
N LEU A 204 2.46 20.75 -6.05
CA LEU A 204 3.23 19.82 -6.87
C LEU A 204 4.58 19.51 -6.21
N ASP A 205 5.27 20.52 -5.68
CA ASP A 205 6.53 20.33 -4.94
C ASP A 205 6.31 19.49 -3.68
N CYS A 206 5.22 19.71 -2.94
CA CYS A 206 4.83 18.87 -1.81
C CYS A 206 4.63 17.41 -2.22
N SER A 207 3.99 17.14 -3.37
CA SER A 207 3.81 15.77 -3.86
C SER A 207 5.15 15.08 -4.15
N MET A 208 6.14 15.81 -4.69
CA MET A 208 7.52 15.29 -4.88
C MET A 208 8.22 15.07 -3.54
N ARG A 209 8.05 15.98 -2.59
CA ARG A 209 8.57 15.82 -1.22
C ARG A 209 8.03 14.57 -0.55
N ILE A 210 6.73 14.27 -0.68
CA ILE A 210 6.10 13.03 -0.20
C ILE A 210 6.76 11.81 -0.85
N GLY A 211 7.04 11.87 -2.15
CA GLY A 211 7.73 10.81 -2.88
C GLY A 211 9.12 10.52 -2.32
N LEU A 212 9.93 11.55 -2.04
CA LEU A 212 11.27 11.41 -1.44
C LEU A 212 11.21 10.90 0.01
N MET A 213 10.24 11.39 0.79
CA MET A 213 10.00 10.87 2.14
C MET A 213 9.67 9.37 2.08
N ASN A 214 8.77 8.97 1.18
CA ASN A 214 8.38 7.57 1.03
C ASN A 214 9.55 6.66 0.60
N TYR A 215 10.48 7.17 -0.21
CA TYR A 215 11.70 6.41 -0.53
C TYR A 215 12.47 6.02 0.74
N LYS A 216 12.65 6.96 1.69
CA LYS A 216 13.28 6.70 3.00
C LYS A 216 12.44 5.75 3.87
N VAL A 217 11.10 5.85 3.79
CA VAL A 217 10.20 4.95 4.51
C VAL A 217 10.31 3.52 3.99
N MET A 218 10.34 3.34 2.67
CA MET A 218 10.53 2.00 2.07
C MET A 218 11.91 1.42 2.39
N GLU A 219 12.98 2.25 2.42
CA GLU A 219 14.31 1.82 2.88
C GLU A 219 14.26 1.32 4.33
N MET A 220 13.59 2.07 5.22
CA MET A 220 13.42 1.70 6.62
C MET A 220 12.62 0.39 6.78
N LEU A 221 11.60 0.19 5.96
CA LEU A 221 10.80 -1.03 5.96
C LEU A 221 11.61 -2.23 5.43
N ASP A 222 12.33 -2.10 4.31
CA ASP A 222 13.25 -3.13 3.78
C ASP A 222 14.30 -3.53 4.83
N GLN A 223 14.84 -2.56 5.56
CA GLN A 223 15.77 -2.83 6.66
C GLN A 223 15.10 -3.62 7.77
N GLY A 224 13.88 -3.27 8.18
CA GLY A 224 13.13 -3.98 9.20
C GLY A 224 12.84 -5.43 8.80
N GLU A 225 12.33 -5.64 7.60
CA GLU A 225 12.00 -6.97 7.08
C GLU A 225 13.26 -7.84 6.94
N THR A 226 14.32 -7.32 6.34
CA THR A 226 15.54 -8.10 6.11
C THR A 226 16.35 -8.35 7.36
N THR A 227 16.31 -7.46 8.35
CA THR A 227 16.95 -7.67 9.65
C THR A 227 16.20 -8.71 10.49
N THR A 228 14.87 -8.68 10.46
CA THR A 228 14.02 -9.56 11.27
C THR A 228 13.90 -10.96 10.65
N PHE A 229 13.65 -11.04 9.32
CA PHE A 229 13.31 -12.30 8.65
C PHE A 229 14.41 -12.83 7.73
N GLY A 230 15.54 -12.11 7.60
CA GLY A 230 16.61 -12.40 6.65
C GLY A 230 16.31 -11.88 5.25
N HIS A 231 17.32 -11.86 4.38
CA HIS A 231 17.12 -11.45 2.99
C HIS A 231 16.31 -12.50 2.22
N PRO A 232 15.28 -12.09 1.46
CA PRO A 232 14.54 -13.03 0.62
C PRO A 232 15.46 -13.78 -0.35
N GLU A 233 15.17 -15.07 -0.50
CA GLU A 233 15.90 -15.98 -1.39
C GLU A 233 14.95 -16.59 -2.41
N PRO A 234 15.38 -16.84 -3.66
CA PRO A 234 14.57 -17.56 -4.64
C PRO A 234 14.04 -18.88 -4.08
N THR A 235 12.72 -18.98 -3.98
CA THR A 235 12.02 -20.08 -3.30
C THR A 235 10.84 -20.55 -4.13
N THR A 236 10.74 -21.85 -4.30
CA THR A 236 9.60 -22.51 -4.96
C THR A 236 8.44 -22.63 -4.00
N VAL A 237 7.26 -22.16 -4.41
CA VAL A 237 6.02 -22.14 -3.59
C VAL A 237 4.92 -22.92 -4.29
N ASN A 238 4.30 -23.85 -3.59
CA ASN A 238 3.10 -24.54 -4.08
C ASN A 238 1.89 -23.61 -3.98
N VAL A 239 1.11 -23.53 -5.07
CA VAL A 239 -0.12 -22.70 -5.13
C VAL A 239 -1.40 -23.56 -5.21
N LYS A 240 -1.30 -24.80 -4.73
CA LYS A 240 -2.41 -25.76 -4.69
C LYS A 240 -2.68 -26.24 -3.28
N PRO A 241 -3.96 -26.54 -2.94
CA PRO A 241 -4.33 -27.08 -1.65
C PRO A 241 -3.64 -28.41 -1.29
N VAL A 242 -3.28 -28.53 -0.03
CA VAL A 242 -2.79 -29.75 0.61
C VAL A 242 -3.75 -30.13 1.72
N LYS A 243 -4.06 -31.43 1.84
CA LYS A 243 -4.99 -31.97 2.83
C LYS A 243 -4.61 -31.56 4.26
N GLY A 244 -5.59 -31.14 5.06
CA GLY A 244 -5.42 -30.82 6.48
C GLY A 244 -6.21 -29.62 6.94
N LYS A 245 -6.22 -29.39 8.26
CA LYS A 245 -6.71 -28.18 8.89
C LYS A 245 -5.87 -26.99 8.41
N CYS A 246 -6.45 -25.82 8.28
CA CYS A 246 -5.74 -24.74 7.64
C CYS A 246 -6.11 -23.35 8.16
N ILE A 247 -5.15 -22.42 8.06
CA ILE A 247 -5.29 -20.98 8.29
C ILE A 247 -4.82 -20.26 7.02
N LEU A 248 -5.56 -19.25 6.59
CA LEU A 248 -5.19 -18.34 5.52
C LEU A 248 -4.78 -16.99 6.12
N VAL A 249 -3.59 -16.50 5.78
CA VAL A 249 -3.09 -15.20 6.23
C VAL A 249 -2.96 -14.29 5.01
N SER A 250 -3.69 -13.17 5.03
CA SER A 250 -3.71 -12.17 3.96
C SER A 250 -3.37 -10.79 4.51
N GLY A 251 -2.92 -9.89 3.64
CA GLY A 251 -2.41 -8.57 3.99
C GLY A 251 -0.91 -8.47 3.75
N HIS A 252 -0.21 -7.66 4.56
CA HIS A 252 1.20 -7.33 4.33
C HIS A 252 2.10 -7.62 5.54
N ASP A 253 1.53 -7.77 6.74
CA ASP A 253 2.28 -7.79 7.99
C ASP A 253 2.93 -9.16 8.24
N LEU A 254 4.25 -9.22 8.04
CA LEU A 254 5.06 -10.43 8.22
C LEU A 254 5.21 -10.82 9.70
N HIS A 255 5.14 -9.85 10.62
CA HIS A 255 5.18 -10.12 12.06
C HIS A 255 3.98 -10.96 12.51
N ASP A 256 2.76 -10.59 12.07
CA ASP A 256 1.55 -11.36 12.38
C ASP A 256 1.64 -12.78 11.81
N LEU A 257 2.17 -12.94 10.59
CA LEU A 257 2.39 -14.28 10.02
C LEU A 257 3.37 -15.08 10.88
N GLU A 258 4.48 -14.50 11.31
CA GLU A 258 5.46 -15.17 12.18
C GLU A 258 4.80 -15.64 13.48
N LYS A 259 4.01 -14.77 14.15
CA LYS A 259 3.30 -15.14 15.39
C LYS A 259 2.31 -16.28 15.18
N ILE A 260 1.60 -16.30 14.06
CA ILE A 260 0.71 -17.40 13.70
C ILE A 260 1.53 -18.68 13.48
N LEU A 261 2.64 -18.63 12.75
CA LEU A 261 3.51 -19.78 12.52
C LEU A 261 4.09 -20.34 13.83
N GLN A 262 4.58 -19.49 14.72
CA GLN A 262 5.09 -19.88 16.04
C GLN A 262 4.01 -20.61 16.87
N GLN A 263 2.78 -20.08 16.87
CA GLN A 263 1.69 -20.63 17.70
C GLN A 263 1.01 -21.84 17.09
N THR A 264 1.16 -22.10 15.81
CA THR A 264 0.59 -23.26 15.11
C THR A 264 1.57 -24.42 14.96
N GLU A 265 2.84 -24.23 15.33
CA GLU A 265 3.87 -25.26 15.23
C GLU A 265 3.45 -26.53 16.01
N GLY A 266 3.52 -27.68 15.35
CA GLY A 266 3.15 -28.97 15.92
C GLY A 266 1.65 -29.22 16.15
N LYS A 267 0.76 -28.30 15.76
CA LYS A 267 -0.70 -28.43 15.96
C LYS A 267 -1.43 -29.09 14.78
N GLY A 268 -0.73 -29.51 13.74
CA GLY A 268 -1.35 -30.16 12.57
C GLY A 268 -2.19 -29.22 11.73
N ILE A 269 -1.83 -27.95 11.70
CA ILE A 269 -2.48 -26.88 10.93
C ILE A 269 -1.55 -26.43 9.82
N ASN A 270 -2.02 -26.44 8.57
CA ASN A 270 -1.33 -25.88 7.42
C ASN A 270 -1.60 -24.37 7.36
N VAL A 271 -0.56 -23.56 7.22
CA VAL A 271 -0.68 -22.11 7.04
C VAL A 271 -0.46 -21.77 5.57
N TYR A 272 -1.38 -21.00 5.01
CA TYR A 272 -1.33 -20.49 3.64
C TYR A 272 -1.21 -18.97 3.66
N THR A 273 -0.46 -18.45 2.71
CA THR A 273 -0.47 -17.02 2.39
C THR A 273 -1.50 -16.71 1.32
N ASN A 274 -1.93 -15.44 1.24
CA ASN A 274 -2.78 -14.90 0.18
C ASN A 274 -2.37 -13.47 -0.19
N GLY A 275 -2.54 -13.10 -1.44
CA GLY A 275 -2.28 -11.73 -1.89
C GLY A 275 -0.86 -11.27 -1.62
N GLU A 276 -0.70 -10.11 -1.02
CA GLU A 276 0.61 -9.50 -0.71
C GLU A 276 1.43 -10.27 0.35
N MET A 277 0.85 -11.30 0.98
CA MET A 277 1.59 -12.17 1.89
C MET A 277 2.43 -13.24 1.15
N LEU A 278 2.22 -13.47 -0.14
CA LEU A 278 2.96 -14.47 -0.95
C LEU A 278 4.50 -14.33 -0.83
N PRO A 279 5.11 -13.14 -0.84
CA PRO A 279 6.56 -12.98 -0.74
C PRO A 279 7.16 -13.50 0.57
N ALA A 280 6.38 -13.70 1.62
CA ALA A 280 6.81 -14.26 2.90
C ALA A 280 7.56 -15.60 2.74
N HIS A 281 7.21 -16.40 1.74
CA HIS A 281 7.89 -17.65 1.43
C HIS A 281 9.35 -17.51 1.00
N GLY A 282 9.78 -16.32 0.62
CA GLY A 282 11.18 -16.03 0.29
C GLY A 282 12.06 -15.79 1.51
N TYR A 283 11.48 -15.40 2.65
CA TYR A 283 12.25 -15.00 3.83
C TYR A 283 12.72 -16.22 4.65
N PRO A 284 14.04 -16.36 4.93
CA PRO A 284 14.60 -17.51 5.65
C PRO A 284 13.93 -17.83 6.98
N GLU A 285 13.65 -16.80 7.79
CA GLU A 285 13.07 -16.98 9.12
C GLU A 285 11.58 -17.36 9.09
N LEU A 286 10.88 -17.14 7.98
CA LEU A 286 9.50 -17.57 7.80
C LEU A 286 9.41 -18.93 7.12
N LYS A 287 10.17 -19.17 6.05
CA LYS A 287 10.13 -20.46 5.33
C LYS A 287 10.72 -21.62 6.10
N LYS A 288 11.41 -21.38 7.24
CA LYS A 288 11.88 -22.44 8.13
C LYS A 288 10.75 -23.26 8.77
N TYR A 289 9.53 -22.71 8.84
CA TYR A 289 8.36 -23.39 9.37
C TYR A 289 7.77 -24.33 8.29
N PRO A 290 7.86 -25.68 8.46
CA PRO A 290 7.45 -26.63 7.40
C PRO A 290 5.94 -26.62 7.13
N HIS A 291 5.14 -26.08 8.05
CA HIS A 291 3.70 -25.95 7.90
C HIS A 291 3.26 -24.62 7.25
N LEU A 292 4.19 -23.75 6.86
CA LEU A 292 3.96 -22.69 5.88
C LEU A 292 3.96 -23.34 4.49
N ILE A 293 2.80 -23.88 4.11
CA ILE A 293 2.72 -24.93 3.08
C ILE A 293 2.64 -24.39 1.65
N GLY A 294 2.16 -23.15 1.47
CA GLY A 294 2.01 -22.56 0.15
C GLY A 294 1.14 -21.32 0.13
N ASN A 295 0.77 -20.89 -1.08
CA ASN A 295 -0.11 -19.75 -1.30
C ASN A 295 -1.46 -20.22 -1.84
N TYR A 296 -2.55 -19.70 -1.29
CA TYR A 296 -3.90 -19.99 -1.74
C TYR A 296 -4.55 -18.75 -2.35
N GLY A 297 -5.16 -18.92 -3.53
CA GLY A 297 -5.88 -17.85 -4.20
C GLY A 297 -4.98 -16.89 -5.01
N SER A 298 -5.42 -15.65 -5.09
CA SER A 298 -4.82 -14.63 -5.95
C SER A 298 -4.88 -13.23 -5.29
N ALA A 299 -5.14 -12.18 -6.09
CA ALA A 299 -5.25 -10.82 -5.60
C ALA A 299 -6.63 -10.51 -4.98
N TRP A 300 -6.73 -9.37 -4.31
CA TRP A 300 -7.83 -8.94 -3.46
C TRP A 300 -9.23 -8.96 -4.13
N GLN A 301 -9.34 -8.71 -5.42
CA GLN A 301 -10.63 -8.67 -6.13
C GLN A 301 -11.33 -10.04 -6.17
N ASN A 302 -10.59 -11.13 -6.02
CA ASN A 302 -11.13 -12.49 -6.01
C ASN A 302 -11.45 -12.99 -4.58
N GLN A 303 -11.17 -12.19 -3.56
CA GLN A 303 -11.26 -12.55 -2.13
C GLN A 303 -12.61 -13.15 -1.75
N GLN A 304 -13.73 -12.55 -2.17
CA GLN A 304 -15.07 -13.02 -1.78
C GLN A 304 -15.34 -14.45 -2.25
N LYS A 305 -14.84 -14.84 -3.44
CA LYS A 305 -14.96 -16.20 -3.97
C LYS A 305 -13.93 -17.15 -3.36
N GLU A 306 -12.69 -16.71 -3.27
CA GLU A 306 -11.57 -17.55 -2.78
C GLU A 306 -11.71 -17.84 -1.30
N PHE A 307 -12.03 -16.83 -0.48
CA PHE A 307 -12.21 -17.01 0.97
C PHE A 307 -13.46 -17.81 1.31
N ALA A 308 -14.54 -17.66 0.52
CA ALA A 308 -15.73 -18.51 0.66
C ALA A 308 -15.40 -20.01 0.52
N ASN A 309 -14.49 -20.36 -0.39
CA ASN A 309 -14.08 -21.73 -0.68
C ASN A 309 -12.92 -22.24 0.19
N PHE A 310 -12.29 -21.37 0.97
CA PHE A 310 -11.20 -21.78 1.88
C PHE A 310 -11.80 -22.43 3.13
N PRO A 311 -11.48 -23.71 3.45
CA PRO A 311 -12.18 -24.46 4.51
C PRO A 311 -11.50 -24.32 5.89
N GLY A 312 -10.99 -23.13 6.22
CA GLY A 312 -10.25 -22.86 7.47
C GLY A 312 -10.49 -21.46 8.02
N ALA A 313 -9.77 -21.08 9.05
CA ALA A 313 -9.78 -19.74 9.59
C ALA A 313 -9.00 -18.76 8.68
N ILE A 314 -9.39 -17.50 8.68
CA ILE A 314 -8.83 -16.45 7.80
C ILE A 314 -8.40 -15.28 8.66
N VAL A 315 -7.19 -14.77 8.45
CA VAL A 315 -6.68 -13.59 9.14
C VAL A 315 -6.34 -12.50 8.13
N MET A 316 -6.92 -11.31 8.32
CA MET A 316 -6.58 -10.09 7.58
C MET A 316 -5.69 -9.21 8.43
N THR A 317 -4.42 -9.11 8.06
CA THR A 317 -3.42 -8.34 8.81
C THR A 317 -3.39 -6.86 8.38
N SER A 318 -3.72 -6.58 7.11
CA SER A 318 -3.83 -5.23 6.56
C SER A 318 -4.81 -5.22 5.36
N ASN A 319 -4.79 -4.17 4.54
CA ASN A 319 -5.62 -4.11 3.32
C ASN A 319 -5.20 -5.19 2.28
N CYS A 320 -6.03 -5.58 1.32
CA CYS A 320 -7.39 -5.03 1.10
C CYS A 320 -8.44 -5.98 1.65
N LEU A 321 -9.35 -5.50 2.46
CA LEU A 321 -10.51 -6.26 2.92
C LEU A 321 -11.72 -5.95 2.03
N LEU A 322 -12.47 -6.98 1.62
CA LEU A 322 -13.77 -6.87 0.98
C LEU A 322 -14.89 -7.31 1.94
N ASN A 323 -16.14 -6.97 1.60
CA ASN A 323 -17.31 -7.34 2.39
C ASN A 323 -17.39 -8.87 2.58
N PRO A 324 -17.14 -9.38 3.80
CA PRO A 324 -17.08 -10.83 4.06
C PRO A 324 -18.47 -11.49 4.05
N ASN A 325 -19.53 -10.71 4.18
CA ASN A 325 -20.91 -11.22 4.17
C ASN A 325 -21.34 -11.68 2.76
N VAL A 326 -20.75 -11.10 1.70
CA VAL A 326 -21.03 -11.53 0.32
C VAL A 326 -20.52 -12.96 0.09
N GLY A 327 -19.32 -13.30 0.58
CA GLY A 327 -18.74 -14.64 0.50
C GLY A 327 -19.16 -15.56 1.65
N GLN A 328 -19.90 -15.06 2.64
CA GLN A 328 -20.37 -15.83 3.81
C GLN A 328 -19.23 -16.48 4.61
N TYR A 329 -18.12 -15.75 4.83
CA TYR A 329 -16.97 -16.22 5.61
C TYR A 329 -16.66 -15.34 6.83
N ALA A 330 -17.58 -14.42 7.19
CA ALA A 330 -17.40 -13.49 8.31
C ALA A 330 -17.24 -14.18 9.67
N ASP A 331 -17.84 -15.34 9.86
CA ASP A 331 -17.81 -16.16 11.08
C ASP A 331 -16.45 -16.84 11.34
N ARG A 332 -15.57 -16.91 10.34
CA ARG A 332 -14.23 -17.47 10.42
C ARG A 332 -13.14 -16.53 9.96
N LEU A 333 -13.50 -15.23 9.80
CA LEU A 333 -12.60 -14.14 9.51
C LEU A 333 -12.21 -13.43 10.81
N PHE A 334 -10.93 -13.11 10.92
CA PHE A 334 -10.35 -12.33 12.00
C PHE A 334 -9.59 -11.13 11.42
N THR A 335 -9.75 -9.97 12.02
CA THR A 335 -9.04 -8.75 11.62
C THR A 335 -7.96 -8.40 12.63
N ARG A 336 -6.93 -7.69 12.18
CA ARG A 336 -5.80 -7.25 12.98
C ARG A 336 -5.54 -5.76 12.82
N SER A 337 -4.84 -5.18 13.79
CA SER A 337 -4.30 -3.81 13.74
C SER A 337 -5.39 -2.79 13.34
N ILE A 338 -5.19 -2.13 12.20
CA ILE A 338 -6.10 -1.07 11.70
C ILE A 338 -7.26 -1.63 10.86
N VAL A 339 -7.27 -2.93 10.54
CA VAL A 339 -8.35 -3.53 9.74
C VAL A 339 -9.59 -3.71 10.60
N GLY A 340 -10.75 -3.37 10.06
CA GLY A 340 -12.02 -3.51 10.78
C GLY A 340 -13.20 -3.75 9.86
N TRP A 341 -14.10 -4.62 10.31
CA TRP A 341 -15.41 -4.84 9.70
C TRP A 341 -16.44 -5.06 10.81
N PRO A 342 -17.62 -4.41 10.77
CA PRO A 342 -18.64 -4.55 11.82
C PRO A 342 -19.02 -6.01 12.06
N GLY A 343 -18.93 -6.45 13.31
CA GLY A 343 -19.31 -7.80 13.73
C GLY A 343 -18.29 -8.91 13.40
N VAL A 344 -17.15 -8.59 12.81
CA VAL A 344 -16.03 -9.53 12.61
C VAL A 344 -15.11 -9.51 13.83
N ALA A 345 -14.64 -10.68 14.26
CA ALA A 345 -13.73 -10.81 15.39
C ALA A 345 -12.42 -10.05 15.13
N HIS A 346 -11.97 -9.27 16.10
CA HIS A 346 -10.72 -8.54 16.05
C HIS A 346 -9.74 -9.10 17.06
N ILE A 347 -8.50 -9.37 16.63
CA ILE A 347 -7.44 -9.86 17.50
C ILE A 347 -6.61 -8.69 18.01
N GLU A 348 -6.64 -8.48 19.31
CA GLU A 348 -5.75 -7.56 20.01
C GLU A 348 -4.48 -8.28 20.47
N GLY A 349 -3.33 -7.59 20.42
CA GLY A 349 -2.06 -8.20 20.82
C GLY A 349 -1.66 -9.40 19.94
N ASP A 350 -0.77 -10.24 20.44
CA ASP A 350 -0.16 -11.34 19.68
C ASP A 350 -0.74 -12.73 20.01
N ASP A 351 -1.92 -12.81 20.61
CA ASP A 351 -2.57 -14.08 20.93
C ASP A 351 -3.56 -14.50 19.81
N PHE A 352 -3.17 -15.50 19.03
CA PHE A 352 -3.97 -16.08 17.95
C PHE A 352 -4.74 -17.35 18.35
N SER A 353 -4.94 -17.61 19.65
CA SER A 353 -5.65 -18.80 20.15
C SER A 353 -7.04 -18.96 19.53
N GLN A 354 -7.82 -17.86 19.38
CA GLN A 354 -9.14 -17.89 18.77
C GLN A 354 -9.09 -18.33 17.29
N VAL A 355 -8.07 -17.88 16.54
CA VAL A 355 -7.86 -18.28 15.14
C VAL A 355 -7.54 -19.76 15.05
N ILE A 356 -6.69 -20.25 15.93
CA ILE A 356 -6.28 -21.68 16.01
C ILE A 356 -7.49 -22.55 16.36
N GLU A 357 -8.27 -22.18 17.36
CA GLU A 357 -9.50 -22.89 17.73
C GLU A 357 -10.50 -22.94 16.58
N CYS A 358 -10.71 -21.81 15.90
CA CYS A 358 -11.54 -21.73 14.70
C CYS A 358 -11.04 -22.69 13.61
N ALA A 359 -9.74 -22.66 13.29
CA ALA A 359 -9.14 -23.52 12.26
C ALA A 359 -9.30 -25.02 12.59
N LEU A 360 -9.14 -25.41 13.85
CA LEU A 360 -9.32 -26.79 14.30
C LEU A 360 -10.79 -27.23 14.21
N ALA A 361 -11.73 -26.31 14.39
CA ALA A 361 -13.18 -26.57 14.28
C ALA A 361 -13.66 -26.73 12.83
N GLN A 362 -12.97 -26.09 11.85
CA GLN A 362 -13.31 -26.19 10.43
C GLN A 362 -12.89 -27.55 9.85
N ASP A 363 -13.45 -27.92 8.70
CA ASP A 363 -13.16 -29.23 8.06
C ASP A 363 -11.73 -29.34 7.53
N GLY A 364 -11.14 -28.27 7.04
CA GLY A 364 -9.87 -28.27 6.31
C GLY A 364 -10.00 -28.87 4.92
N PHE A 365 -8.91 -28.87 4.16
CA PHE A 365 -8.89 -29.52 2.85
C PHE A 365 -8.93 -31.05 3.00
N GLN A 366 -9.78 -31.70 2.21
CA GLN A 366 -10.03 -33.14 2.35
C GLN A 366 -9.08 -34.03 1.53
N HIS A 367 -8.41 -33.44 0.52
CA HIS A 367 -7.47 -34.13 -0.37
C HIS A 367 -6.40 -33.15 -0.86
N ASP A 368 -5.29 -33.70 -1.32
CA ASP A 368 -4.26 -32.95 -2.01
C ASP A 368 -4.69 -32.68 -3.45
N GLU A 369 -4.42 -31.48 -3.96
CA GLU A 369 -4.47 -31.20 -5.39
C GLU A 369 -3.10 -31.48 -6.04
N ILE A 370 -3.09 -31.65 -7.37
CA ILE A 370 -1.84 -31.76 -8.14
C ILE A 370 -1.06 -30.45 -7.97
N GLU A 371 0.16 -30.56 -7.48
CA GLU A 371 1.01 -29.42 -7.19
C GLU A 371 1.24 -28.54 -8.43
N HIS A 372 1.22 -27.24 -8.23
CA HIS A 372 1.65 -26.24 -9.19
C HIS A 372 2.56 -25.27 -8.45
N HIS A 373 3.75 -25.06 -9.00
CA HIS A 373 4.77 -24.28 -8.33
C HIS A 373 5.07 -22.98 -9.07
N ILE A 374 5.31 -21.94 -8.30
CA ILE A 374 5.83 -20.65 -8.76
C ILE A 374 7.11 -20.32 -7.98
N THR A 375 7.91 -19.38 -8.47
CA THR A 375 9.13 -18.93 -7.78
C THR A 375 8.95 -17.49 -7.31
N VAL A 376 9.27 -17.23 -6.04
CA VAL A 376 9.29 -15.90 -5.40
C VAL A 376 10.65 -15.64 -4.75
N GLY A 377 10.87 -14.47 -4.16
CA GLY A 377 12.03 -14.22 -3.30
C GLY A 377 13.20 -13.56 -4.03
N PHE A 378 12.98 -12.92 -5.19
CA PHE A 378 13.99 -12.10 -5.86
C PHE A 378 14.07 -10.69 -5.25
N GLY A 379 14.20 -10.61 -3.92
CA GLY A 379 14.40 -9.33 -3.22
C GLY A 379 15.77 -8.72 -3.53
N ARG A 380 16.02 -7.52 -2.97
CA ARG A 380 17.22 -6.71 -3.27
C ARG A 380 18.53 -7.49 -3.27
N ASN A 381 18.78 -8.27 -2.22
CA ASN A 381 20.05 -9.04 -2.12
C ASN A 381 20.16 -10.11 -3.21
N ALA A 382 19.09 -10.83 -3.51
CA ALA A 382 19.06 -11.85 -4.58
C ALA A 382 19.27 -11.22 -5.96
N LEU A 383 18.63 -10.08 -6.24
CA LEU A 383 18.79 -9.33 -7.49
C LEU A 383 20.21 -8.80 -7.65
N MET A 384 20.80 -8.21 -6.61
CA MET A 384 22.18 -7.71 -6.65
C MET A 384 23.21 -8.83 -6.83
N ASN A 385 22.99 -9.99 -6.23
CA ASN A 385 23.84 -11.16 -6.42
C ASN A 385 23.72 -11.75 -7.85
N ALA A 386 22.55 -11.67 -8.46
CA ALA A 386 22.32 -12.11 -9.84
C ALA A 386 22.80 -11.08 -10.89
N ALA A 387 22.94 -9.81 -10.51
CA ALA A 387 23.26 -8.72 -11.45
C ALA A 387 24.49 -8.97 -12.33
N PRO A 388 25.65 -9.50 -11.85
CA PRO A 388 26.79 -9.79 -12.72
C PRO A 388 26.44 -10.77 -13.86
N ALA A 389 25.70 -11.84 -13.57
CA ALA A 389 25.29 -12.80 -14.58
C ALA A 389 24.29 -12.18 -15.58
N VAL A 390 23.36 -11.36 -15.10
CA VAL A 390 22.42 -10.61 -15.95
C VAL A 390 23.16 -9.65 -16.88
N ILE A 391 24.12 -8.87 -16.35
CA ILE A 391 24.95 -7.94 -17.12
C ILE A 391 25.75 -8.67 -18.23
N ASP A 392 26.30 -9.85 -17.92
CA ASP A 392 26.99 -10.67 -18.93
C ASP A 392 26.05 -11.08 -20.06
N GLN A 393 24.79 -11.45 -19.76
CA GLN A 393 23.80 -11.79 -20.78
C GLN A 393 23.38 -10.56 -21.61
N VAL A 394 23.30 -9.38 -21.01
CA VAL A 394 23.06 -8.12 -21.73
C VAL A 394 24.23 -7.82 -22.67
N LYS A 395 25.49 -7.90 -22.21
CA LYS A 395 26.69 -7.68 -23.02
C LYS A 395 26.84 -8.68 -24.18
N GLN A 396 26.32 -9.90 -24.03
CA GLN A 396 26.26 -10.92 -25.06
C GLN A 396 25.08 -10.76 -26.03
N GLY A 397 24.14 -9.85 -25.75
CA GLY A 397 22.94 -9.61 -26.55
C GLY A 397 21.83 -10.66 -26.36
N ASN A 398 21.94 -11.52 -25.34
CA ASN A 398 20.93 -12.52 -25.01
C ASN A 398 19.73 -11.89 -24.24
N ILE A 399 19.97 -10.81 -23.50
CA ILE A 399 18.94 -9.98 -22.87
C ILE A 399 19.00 -8.60 -23.50
N LYS A 400 17.88 -8.16 -24.09
CA LYS A 400 17.80 -6.88 -24.80
C LYS A 400 17.01 -5.83 -24.05
N HIS A 401 16.07 -6.25 -23.21
CA HIS A 401 15.19 -5.31 -22.50
C HIS A 401 14.72 -5.90 -21.18
N PHE A 402 14.41 -5.01 -20.24
CA PHE A 402 13.80 -5.32 -18.96
C PHE A 402 12.42 -4.67 -18.88
N PHE A 403 11.44 -5.42 -18.42
CA PHE A 403 10.14 -4.89 -18.08
C PHE A 403 9.89 -5.02 -16.59
N LEU A 404 9.46 -3.95 -15.93
CA LEU A 404 8.87 -4.06 -14.60
C LEU A 404 7.36 -3.96 -14.77
N VAL A 405 6.69 -5.11 -14.70
CA VAL A 405 5.24 -5.24 -14.85
C VAL A 405 4.64 -5.57 -13.49
N GLY A 406 3.93 -4.61 -12.87
CA GLY A 406 3.45 -4.81 -11.51
C GLY A 406 2.60 -3.67 -10.99
N GLY A 407 2.52 -3.58 -9.66
CA GLY A 407 1.67 -2.65 -8.94
C GLY A 407 0.41 -3.31 -8.41
N CYS A 408 -0.62 -2.53 -8.07
CA CYS A 408 -1.86 -3.10 -7.57
C CYS A 408 -2.62 -3.87 -8.67
N ASP A 409 -3.44 -4.85 -8.26
CA ASP A 409 -4.43 -5.44 -9.15
C ASP A 409 -5.82 -4.78 -8.93
N GLY A 410 -6.82 -5.16 -9.71
CA GLY A 410 -8.17 -4.62 -9.65
C GLY A 410 -9.16 -5.40 -10.50
N ASP A 411 -10.43 -4.99 -10.44
CA ASP A 411 -11.56 -5.73 -10.99
C ASP A 411 -11.91 -5.34 -12.45
N LYS A 412 -11.23 -4.35 -13.02
CA LYS A 412 -11.54 -3.89 -14.38
C LYS A 412 -11.07 -4.88 -15.44
N ALA A 413 -11.92 -5.13 -16.44
CA ALA A 413 -11.64 -6.08 -17.52
C ALA A 413 -10.40 -5.68 -18.35
N GLU A 414 -10.17 -4.39 -18.54
CA GLU A 414 -9.05 -3.83 -19.30
C GLU A 414 -7.68 -4.18 -18.67
N ARG A 415 -7.66 -4.69 -17.45
CA ARG A 415 -6.45 -5.22 -16.80
C ARG A 415 -5.94 -6.53 -17.39
N SER A 416 -6.68 -7.15 -18.35
CA SER A 416 -6.14 -8.21 -19.21
C SER A 416 -4.90 -7.75 -19.98
N TYR A 417 -4.74 -6.43 -20.19
CA TYR A 417 -3.55 -5.83 -20.79
C TYR A 417 -2.25 -6.35 -20.16
N TYR A 418 -2.17 -6.42 -18.83
CA TYR A 418 -0.94 -6.88 -18.14
C TYR A 418 -0.66 -8.37 -18.35
N THR A 419 -1.70 -9.19 -18.46
CA THR A 419 -1.58 -10.60 -18.82
C THR A 419 -1.08 -10.76 -20.24
N ASP A 420 -1.69 -10.05 -21.17
CA ASP A 420 -1.37 -10.10 -22.60
C ASP A 420 0.02 -9.51 -22.86
N PHE A 421 0.37 -8.38 -22.22
CA PHE A 421 1.69 -7.76 -22.32
C PHE A 421 2.82 -8.72 -21.92
N THR A 422 2.67 -9.41 -20.79
CA THR A 422 3.69 -10.36 -20.32
C THR A 422 3.76 -11.61 -21.19
N ALA A 423 2.65 -12.05 -21.77
CA ALA A 423 2.60 -13.18 -22.67
C ALA A 423 3.22 -12.87 -24.05
N GLU A 424 3.10 -11.63 -24.54
CA GLU A 424 3.61 -11.17 -25.83
C GLU A 424 5.03 -10.56 -25.73
N ALA A 425 5.57 -10.35 -24.50
CA ALA A 425 6.92 -9.85 -24.30
C ALA A 425 7.94 -10.80 -24.96
N PRO A 426 8.90 -10.27 -25.77
CA PRO A 426 9.88 -11.10 -26.48
C PRO A 426 10.67 -12.03 -25.55
N GLU A 427 11.09 -13.20 -26.09
CA GLU A 427 11.83 -14.21 -25.31
C GLU A 427 13.20 -13.75 -24.82
N ASP A 428 13.77 -12.72 -25.45
CA ASP A 428 15.05 -12.09 -25.08
C ASP A 428 14.86 -10.91 -24.11
N THR A 429 13.77 -10.92 -23.32
CA THR A 429 13.47 -9.91 -22.29
C THR A 429 13.30 -10.55 -20.91
N LEU A 430 13.70 -9.83 -19.85
CA LEU A 430 13.41 -10.18 -18.47
C LEU A 430 12.20 -9.38 -17.95
N ILE A 431 11.37 -10.02 -17.14
CA ILE A 431 10.20 -9.42 -16.51
C ILE A 431 10.42 -9.45 -14.99
N LEU A 432 10.53 -8.27 -14.39
CA LEU A 432 10.44 -8.09 -12.95
C LEU A 432 8.97 -7.84 -12.60
N THR A 433 8.52 -8.40 -11.49
CA THR A 433 7.17 -8.15 -10.99
C THR A 433 7.15 -7.98 -9.49
N LEU A 434 6.14 -7.25 -9.00
CA LEU A 434 5.91 -7.04 -7.57
C LEU A 434 4.43 -6.72 -7.33
N ALA A 435 4.02 -6.74 -6.07
CA ALA A 435 2.68 -6.42 -5.61
C ALA A 435 1.58 -7.35 -6.17
N CYS A 436 0.31 -6.97 -6.02
CA CYS A 436 -0.83 -7.80 -6.42
C CYS A 436 -0.95 -8.00 -7.95
N GLY A 437 -0.43 -7.09 -8.77
CA GLY A 437 -0.51 -7.17 -10.23
C GLY A 437 0.10 -8.46 -10.80
N LYS A 438 1.09 -9.04 -10.11
CA LYS A 438 1.72 -10.32 -10.49
C LYS A 438 0.73 -11.49 -10.64
N PHE A 439 -0.35 -11.51 -9.86
CA PHE A 439 -1.32 -12.62 -9.86
C PHE A 439 -2.05 -12.79 -11.18
N ARG A 440 -1.96 -11.84 -12.10
CA ARG A 440 -2.51 -11.94 -13.45
C ARG A 440 -1.71 -12.87 -14.35
N PHE A 441 -0.44 -13.12 -14.02
CA PHE A 441 0.45 -13.89 -14.89
C PHE A 441 1.48 -14.76 -14.16
N ASN A 442 1.68 -14.63 -12.85
CA ASN A 442 2.75 -15.34 -12.13
C ASN A 442 2.61 -16.87 -12.11
N LYS A 443 1.45 -17.40 -12.49
CA LYS A 443 1.20 -18.85 -12.65
C LYS A 443 1.47 -19.35 -14.08
N ASN A 444 1.85 -18.46 -15.01
CA ASN A 444 2.23 -18.81 -16.38
C ASN A 444 3.69 -19.28 -16.43
N THR A 445 4.02 -20.00 -17.49
CA THR A 445 5.41 -20.45 -17.74
C THR A 445 6.11 -19.45 -18.63
N PHE A 446 7.21 -18.88 -18.15
CA PHE A 446 8.02 -17.89 -18.87
C PHE A 446 9.35 -18.45 -19.42
N GLY A 447 9.82 -19.60 -18.91
CA GLY A 447 11.13 -20.15 -19.25
C GLY A 447 12.29 -19.39 -18.62
N ASP A 448 13.48 -19.56 -19.19
CA ASP A 448 14.72 -18.93 -18.74
C ASP A 448 15.58 -18.45 -19.90
N ILE A 449 16.54 -17.56 -19.61
CA ILE A 449 17.60 -17.15 -20.52
C ILE A 449 18.92 -17.63 -19.92
N ASN A 450 19.46 -18.73 -20.46
CA ASN A 450 20.72 -19.33 -20.00
C ASN A 450 20.75 -19.61 -18.48
N GLY A 451 19.63 -20.12 -17.94
CA GLY A 451 19.46 -20.45 -16.52
C GLY A 451 19.00 -19.30 -15.63
N ILE A 452 18.78 -18.11 -16.18
CA ILE A 452 18.18 -16.97 -15.47
C ILE A 452 16.67 -17.00 -15.74
N PRO A 453 15.80 -17.19 -14.73
CA PRO A 453 14.35 -17.16 -14.93
C PRO A 453 13.90 -15.84 -15.57
N ARG A 454 13.03 -15.92 -16.58
CA ARG A 454 12.52 -14.71 -17.25
C ARG A 454 11.53 -13.92 -16.40
N LEU A 455 10.86 -14.53 -15.42
CA LEU A 455 10.03 -13.84 -14.46
C LEU A 455 10.69 -13.82 -13.08
N LEU A 456 10.95 -12.63 -12.55
CA LEU A 456 11.57 -12.38 -11.26
C LEU A 456 10.57 -11.69 -10.33
N ASP A 457 10.01 -12.42 -9.36
CA ASP A 457 9.10 -11.87 -8.36
C ASP A 457 9.90 -11.19 -7.26
N VAL A 458 9.91 -9.85 -7.27
CA VAL A 458 10.70 -9.00 -6.37
C VAL A 458 10.12 -8.99 -4.96
N GLY A 459 8.78 -9.02 -4.82
CA GLY A 459 8.16 -9.03 -3.50
C GLY A 459 6.83 -8.32 -3.39
N GLN A 460 6.57 -7.72 -2.23
CA GLN A 460 5.40 -6.89 -1.92
C GLN A 460 5.48 -5.54 -2.65
N CYS A 461 4.47 -4.68 -2.49
CA CYS A 461 4.48 -3.35 -3.11
C CYS A 461 5.61 -2.44 -2.58
N ASN A 462 5.96 -2.53 -1.29
CA ASN A 462 7.10 -1.82 -0.70
C ASN A 462 8.46 -2.28 -1.26
N ASP A 463 8.56 -3.51 -1.80
CA ASP A 463 9.75 -4.00 -2.50
C ASP A 463 10.02 -3.27 -3.83
N ALA A 464 9.21 -2.28 -4.19
CA ALA A 464 9.58 -1.26 -5.17
C ALA A 464 10.95 -0.64 -4.82
N TYR A 465 11.32 -0.55 -3.52
CA TYR A 465 12.65 -0.17 -3.09
C TYR A 465 13.74 -1.09 -3.68
N SER A 466 13.56 -2.40 -3.62
CA SER A 466 14.47 -3.39 -4.19
C SER A 466 14.64 -3.21 -5.70
N ALA A 467 13.56 -2.96 -6.43
CA ALA A 467 13.61 -2.70 -7.87
C ALA A 467 14.32 -1.38 -8.21
N ILE A 468 14.09 -0.32 -7.43
CA ILE A 468 14.77 0.97 -7.57
C ILE A 468 16.29 0.79 -7.32
N GLN A 469 16.68 0.07 -6.28
CA GLN A 469 18.09 -0.20 -5.97
C GLN A 469 18.79 -0.96 -7.11
N LEU A 470 18.13 -1.95 -7.71
CA LEU A 470 18.67 -2.65 -8.88
C LEU A 470 18.85 -1.70 -10.06
N ALA A 471 17.85 -0.88 -10.38
CA ALA A 471 17.93 0.06 -11.49
C ALA A 471 19.07 1.08 -11.29
N LEU A 472 19.22 1.64 -10.09
CA LEU A 472 20.32 2.55 -9.74
C LEU A 472 21.70 1.86 -9.85
N ALA A 473 21.82 0.60 -9.44
CA ALA A 473 23.05 -0.17 -9.55
C ALA A 473 23.39 -0.45 -11.02
N LEU A 474 22.42 -0.80 -11.85
CA LEU A 474 22.62 -1.01 -13.29
C LEU A 474 23.01 0.28 -14.00
N ALA A 475 22.35 1.39 -13.72
CA ALA A 475 22.68 2.70 -14.27
C ALA A 475 24.13 3.10 -13.96
N LYS A 476 24.56 2.86 -12.71
CA LYS A 476 25.95 3.08 -12.29
C LYS A 476 26.95 2.16 -13.01
N GLU A 477 26.62 0.88 -13.17
CA GLU A 477 27.51 -0.10 -13.86
C GLU A 477 27.67 0.22 -15.35
N PHE A 478 26.59 0.69 -16.00
CA PHE A 478 26.62 1.07 -17.41
C PHE A 478 27.07 2.52 -17.65
N ASP A 479 27.34 3.28 -16.59
CA ASP A 479 27.71 4.70 -16.63
C ASP A 479 26.70 5.54 -17.44
N CYS A 480 25.41 5.36 -17.14
CA CYS A 480 24.30 6.03 -17.83
C CYS A 480 23.24 6.57 -16.84
N ASP A 481 22.33 7.43 -17.34
CA ASP A 481 21.15 7.83 -16.58
C ASP A 481 20.15 6.68 -16.44
N ILE A 482 19.36 6.66 -15.37
CA ILE A 482 18.36 5.62 -15.13
C ILE A 482 17.34 5.52 -16.28
N ASN A 483 17.06 6.62 -16.96
CA ASN A 483 16.15 6.68 -18.10
C ASN A 483 16.79 6.22 -19.43
N GLU A 484 18.10 5.97 -19.44
CA GLU A 484 18.83 5.42 -20.59
C GLU A 484 18.99 3.90 -20.49
N LEU A 485 18.58 3.30 -19.35
CA LEU A 485 18.55 1.85 -19.21
C LEU A 485 17.51 1.24 -20.17
N PRO A 486 17.77 0.05 -20.74
CA PRO A 486 16.75 -0.70 -21.49
C PRO A 486 15.69 -1.29 -20.53
N LEU A 487 15.06 -0.42 -19.75
CA LEU A 487 14.08 -0.74 -18.72
C LEU A 487 12.82 0.08 -18.93
N THR A 488 11.68 -0.59 -19.04
CA THR A 488 10.37 0.06 -19.09
C THR A 488 9.48 -0.39 -17.94
N LEU A 489 8.87 0.58 -17.27
CA LEU A 489 7.92 0.34 -16.20
C LEU A 489 6.50 0.35 -16.75
N VAL A 490 5.76 -0.75 -16.53
CA VAL A 490 4.37 -0.95 -16.95
C VAL A 490 3.55 -1.21 -15.69
N LEU A 491 3.03 -0.13 -15.11
CA LEU A 491 2.50 -0.13 -13.76
C LEU A 491 0.98 -0.03 -13.71
N SER A 492 0.40 -0.71 -12.75
CA SER A 492 -1.01 -0.61 -12.40
C SER A 492 -1.21 -0.02 -11.01
N TRP A 493 -2.31 0.69 -10.82
CA TRP A 493 -2.66 1.27 -9.52
C TRP A 493 -4.08 0.87 -9.12
N PHE A 494 -4.34 0.86 -7.83
CA PHE A 494 -5.67 0.69 -7.27
C PHE A 494 -5.90 1.63 -6.09
N GLU A 495 -4.91 1.75 -5.20
CA GLU A 495 -5.02 2.50 -3.96
C GLU A 495 -3.76 3.33 -3.65
N GLN A 496 -3.71 3.93 -2.48
CA GLN A 496 -2.80 5.00 -2.11
C GLN A 496 -1.33 4.60 -2.04
N LYS A 497 -1.01 3.33 -1.73
CA LYS A 497 0.38 2.85 -1.74
C LYS A 497 0.97 2.89 -3.14
N ALA A 498 0.17 2.56 -4.17
CA ALA A 498 0.63 2.71 -5.56
C ALA A 498 0.83 4.18 -5.94
N ILE A 499 -0.02 5.09 -5.45
CA ILE A 499 0.13 6.53 -5.69
C ILE A 499 1.46 7.02 -5.11
N VAL A 500 1.79 6.69 -3.87
CA VAL A 500 3.03 7.16 -3.26
C VAL A 500 4.28 6.56 -3.90
N ILE A 501 4.23 5.31 -4.36
CA ILE A 501 5.33 4.71 -5.15
C ILE A 501 5.53 5.47 -6.46
N LEU A 502 4.45 5.83 -7.16
CA LEU A 502 4.53 6.63 -8.38
C LEU A 502 5.16 8.01 -8.10
N LEU A 503 4.75 8.67 -7.01
CA LEU A 503 5.37 9.94 -6.58
C LEU A 503 6.86 9.75 -6.25
N THR A 504 7.24 8.62 -5.66
CA THR A 504 8.65 8.28 -5.40
C THR A 504 9.44 8.17 -6.71
N LEU A 505 8.90 7.48 -7.70
CA LEU A 505 9.55 7.34 -9.02
C LEU A 505 9.70 8.70 -9.72
N PHE A 506 8.67 9.54 -9.68
CA PHE A 506 8.74 10.89 -10.24
C PHE A 506 9.77 11.77 -9.51
N ALA A 507 9.81 11.71 -8.19
CA ALA A 507 10.76 12.46 -7.37
C ALA A 507 12.22 12.01 -7.59
N LEU A 508 12.44 10.76 -7.96
CA LEU A 508 13.74 10.20 -8.38
C LEU A 508 14.07 10.48 -9.85
N GLY A 509 13.20 11.17 -10.58
CA GLY A 509 13.42 11.57 -11.98
C GLY A 509 13.12 10.46 -13.00
N VAL A 510 12.47 9.37 -12.62
CA VAL A 510 12.08 8.29 -13.53
C VAL A 510 10.99 8.77 -14.49
N LYS A 511 11.16 8.49 -15.78
CA LYS A 511 10.28 8.90 -16.88
C LYS A 511 9.84 7.71 -17.72
N GLY A 512 8.91 7.94 -18.66
CA GLY A 512 8.48 6.92 -19.62
C GLY A 512 7.65 5.80 -19.02
N ILE A 513 6.96 6.05 -17.89
CA ILE A 513 6.17 5.04 -17.18
C ILE A 513 4.83 4.84 -17.90
N TYR A 514 4.53 3.61 -18.29
CA TYR A 514 3.20 3.19 -18.76
C TYR A 514 2.31 2.87 -17.58
N THR A 515 1.11 3.46 -17.52
CA THR A 515 0.19 3.26 -16.39
C THR A 515 -1.27 3.18 -16.85
N GLY A 516 -2.07 2.38 -16.14
CA GLY A 516 -3.48 2.20 -16.45
C GLY A 516 -4.18 1.16 -15.55
N PRO A 517 -5.37 0.74 -15.97
CA PRO A 517 -6.14 1.13 -17.18
C PRO A 517 -6.81 2.51 -17.06
N THR A 518 -6.91 3.07 -15.86
CA THR A 518 -7.57 4.36 -15.60
C THR A 518 -6.66 5.31 -14.85
N ALA A 519 -6.84 6.61 -15.04
CA ALA A 519 -6.22 7.61 -14.19
C ALA A 519 -6.96 7.74 -12.84
N PRO A 520 -6.29 8.15 -11.76
CA PRO A 520 -6.94 8.49 -10.50
C PRO A 520 -8.03 9.56 -10.69
N ALA A 521 -9.20 9.31 -10.09
CA ALA A 521 -10.39 10.14 -10.28
C ALA A 521 -10.24 11.57 -9.75
N PHE A 522 -9.29 11.81 -8.85
CA PHE A 522 -8.96 13.14 -8.32
C PHE A 522 -8.04 13.95 -9.24
N LEU A 523 -7.43 13.33 -10.25
CA LEU A 523 -6.64 14.05 -11.25
C LEU A 523 -7.57 14.57 -12.36
N THR A 524 -7.54 15.88 -12.56
CA THR A 524 -8.23 16.53 -13.68
C THR A 524 -7.52 16.24 -15.00
N PRO A 525 -8.17 16.41 -16.16
CA PRO A 525 -7.50 16.30 -17.45
C PRO A 525 -6.28 17.22 -17.58
N ASN A 526 -6.34 18.42 -17.00
CA ASN A 526 -5.23 19.36 -16.99
C ASN A 526 -4.05 18.84 -16.16
N LEU A 527 -4.29 18.30 -14.95
CA LEU A 527 -3.25 17.70 -14.12
C LEU A 527 -2.63 16.48 -14.79
N ILE A 528 -3.43 15.65 -15.46
CA ILE A 528 -2.92 14.50 -16.21
C ILE A 528 -1.98 14.99 -17.33
N ALA A 529 -2.36 16.02 -18.08
CA ALA A 529 -1.52 16.59 -19.14
C ALA A 529 -0.18 17.13 -18.59
N ILE A 530 -0.20 17.84 -17.44
CA ILE A 530 1.01 18.30 -16.77
C ILE A 530 1.93 17.13 -16.35
N ILE A 531 1.36 16.07 -15.78
CA ILE A 531 2.13 14.90 -15.37
C ILE A 531 2.73 14.19 -16.59
N GLN A 532 1.95 14.04 -17.67
CA GLN A 532 2.42 13.45 -18.93
C GLN A 532 3.58 14.25 -19.53
N GLU A 533 3.46 15.58 -19.57
CA GLU A 533 4.53 16.46 -20.10
C GLU A 533 5.80 16.42 -19.23
N LYS A 534 5.64 16.53 -17.90
CA LYS A 534 6.77 16.63 -16.97
C LYS A 534 7.54 15.32 -16.79
N PHE A 535 6.82 14.19 -16.76
CA PHE A 535 7.39 12.87 -16.42
C PHE A 535 7.32 11.84 -17.56
N ASP A 536 6.89 12.25 -18.77
CA ASP A 536 6.65 11.32 -19.89
C ASP A 536 5.78 10.12 -19.48
N MET A 537 4.77 10.35 -18.62
CA MET A 537 3.85 9.31 -18.21
C MET A 537 2.94 8.94 -19.38
N ARG A 538 2.81 7.66 -19.69
CA ARG A 538 2.05 7.16 -20.81
C ARG A 538 0.88 6.30 -20.34
N SER A 539 -0.27 6.44 -20.98
CA SER A 539 -1.39 5.51 -20.73
C SER A 539 -1.14 4.22 -21.48
N ILE A 540 -1.49 3.08 -20.87
CA ILE A 540 -1.51 1.79 -21.58
C ILE A 540 -2.54 1.85 -22.70
N GLY A 541 -2.24 1.18 -23.83
CA GLY A 541 -3.07 1.17 -25.01
C GLY A 541 -3.30 -0.24 -25.58
N ASN A 542 -2.90 -0.47 -26.82
CA ASN A 542 -2.85 -1.80 -27.41
C ASN A 542 -1.47 -2.44 -27.11
N VAL A 543 -1.43 -3.67 -26.63
CA VAL A 543 -0.19 -4.36 -26.21
C VAL A 543 0.84 -4.40 -27.34
N GLN A 544 0.43 -4.73 -28.55
CA GLN A 544 1.35 -4.88 -29.70
C GLN A 544 1.94 -3.53 -30.12
N ASP A 545 1.12 -2.47 -30.10
CA ASP A 545 1.57 -1.12 -30.44
C ASP A 545 2.51 -0.57 -29.36
N ASP A 546 2.19 -0.82 -28.08
CA ASP A 546 3.01 -0.40 -26.95
C ASP A 546 4.36 -1.13 -26.96
N LEU A 547 4.39 -2.46 -27.09
CA LEU A 547 5.61 -3.25 -27.22
C LEU A 547 6.47 -2.79 -28.40
N LYS A 548 5.86 -2.56 -29.57
CA LYS A 548 6.57 -2.05 -30.75
C LYS A 548 7.19 -0.68 -30.49
N THR A 549 6.47 0.21 -29.80
CA THR A 549 6.96 1.56 -29.46
C THR A 549 8.12 1.50 -28.48
N ILE A 550 7.98 0.68 -27.44
CA ILE A 550 9.01 0.50 -26.40
C ILE A 550 10.30 -0.09 -26.98
N LEU A 551 10.17 -1.14 -27.79
CA LEU A 551 11.36 -1.86 -28.31
C LEU A 551 12.01 -1.19 -29.53
N ALA A 552 11.40 -0.16 -30.10
CA ALA A 552 11.97 0.66 -31.16
C ALA A 552 12.72 1.90 -30.64
N ALA A 553 12.54 2.27 -29.38
CA ALA A 553 13.19 3.39 -28.73
C ALA A 553 14.58 3.00 -28.23
#